data_b3c1a4823096fe46ba8cefd988d98c09
#
_entry.id   b3c1a4823096fe46ba8cefd988d98c09
#
_cell.length_a   1.000
_cell.length_b   1.000
_cell.length_c   1.000
_cell.angle_alpha   90.00
_cell.angle_beta   90.00
_cell.angle_gamma   90.00
#
_symmetry.space_group_name_H-M   'P 1'
#
loop_
_entity.id
_entity.type
_entity.pdbx_description
1 polymer ?
#
loop_
_entity_poly.entity_id
_entity_poly.type
_entity_poly.pdbx_seq_one_letter_code
_entity_poly.pdbx_strand_id
1 'polypeptide(L)'
;MRILFLHPNFPAQFRHLATLLARDSRHEVVFGTMNPKGSIPWVRKVLYQPSREVHPHTHHYLRNQESAVLQGQAVYRLAMQLKSEGFVPDVVYAHSGWGPGMFIKDVFPQAQLHCFFEWFYQAEGSDADFDPNDPLDADSKARIRVKNSPILMDLYSCDRGLCPTEWQKQQFPKEFHDKLTVLHDGIDPEFFYPKSNEKLIIPAIDLDLSHAEEIVTYATRGMEPYRGFPQFMEAVALIQQQRPNCHVVIAGEDRVAYGKNLPDGQTYKQLMLETLDLDRSRIHFTGSLPYLQYRQLLRASSAHIYLTRPFVLSWSMLEAMSTGCVVIGSDTAPVREVIQDGKNGLLVDFFDPAAIAERVNRVLDNPQHYQAMRKKARKTIVQNYDLEKLLPQHVNWLSQGLKLASKTKSPTRPKPLGFSSKLRSQLSA
;
A
#
# COMPACT_ATOMS: atom_id res chain seq x y z
N MET A 1 20.12 -4.89 18.95
CA MET A 1 20.36 -5.24 17.52
C MET A 1 20.76 -4.01 16.74
N ARG A 2 21.66 -4.18 15.79
CA ARG A 2 21.94 -3.22 14.71
C ARG A 2 21.14 -3.59 13.48
N ILE A 3 20.29 -2.69 13.01
CA ILE A 3 19.34 -2.99 11.94
C ILE A 3 19.49 -1.96 10.84
N LEU A 4 19.62 -2.44 9.59
CA LEU A 4 19.65 -1.62 8.40
C LEU A 4 18.36 -1.86 7.59
N PHE A 5 17.48 -0.87 7.55
CA PHE A 5 16.34 -0.85 6.60
C PHE A 5 16.79 -0.28 5.27
N LEU A 6 16.32 -0.87 4.17
CA LEU A 6 16.64 -0.44 2.81
C LEU A 6 15.37 -0.33 1.95
N HIS A 7 15.03 0.89 1.55
CA HIS A 7 13.89 1.15 0.67
C HIS A 7 14.13 2.45 -0.13
N PRO A 8 13.83 2.49 -1.45
CA PRO A 8 13.97 3.73 -2.23
C PRO A 8 13.17 4.91 -1.66
N ASN A 9 11.95 4.64 -1.19
CA ASN A 9 11.10 5.60 -0.51
C ASN A 9 11.28 5.56 1.01
N PHE A 10 10.92 6.66 1.70
CA PHE A 10 11.02 6.76 3.14
C PHE A 10 9.71 7.26 3.75
N PRO A 11 9.22 6.65 4.82
CA PRO A 11 9.64 5.37 5.43
C PRO A 11 8.92 4.14 4.86
N ALA A 12 8.02 4.33 3.90
CA ALA A 12 7.24 3.30 3.20
C ALA A 12 6.63 2.25 4.18
N GLN A 13 6.67 0.98 3.85
CA GLN A 13 6.12 -0.11 4.65
C GLN A 13 6.83 -0.28 6.00
N PHE A 14 8.07 0.16 6.12
CA PHE A 14 8.89 -0.02 7.33
C PHE A 14 8.61 0.99 8.44
N ARG A 15 7.71 1.97 8.22
CA ARG A 15 7.41 3.07 9.15
C ARG A 15 7.23 2.63 10.60
N HIS A 16 6.27 1.76 10.82
CA HIS A 16 5.86 1.38 12.17
C HIS A 16 6.91 0.53 12.87
N LEU A 17 7.50 -0.41 12.14
CA LEU A 17 8.54 -1.30 12.66
C LEU A 17 9.83 -0.53 12.99
N ALA A 18 10.30 0.34 12.08
CA ALA A 18 11.47 1.18 12.31
C ALA A 18 11.26 2.13 13.50
N THR A 19 10.06 2.72 13.62
CA THR A 19 9.69 3.59 14.75
C THR A 19 9.69 2.81 16.07
N LEU A 20 9.11 1.61 16.09
CA LEU A 20 9.06 0.78 17.31
C LEU A 20 10.47 0.38 17.75
N LEU A 21 11.27 -0.14 16.84
CA LEU A 21 12.64 -0.58 17.15
C LEU A 21 13.55 0.57 17.60
N ALA A 22 13.43 1.75 16.96
CA ALA A 22 14.24 2.90 17.33
C ALA A 22 13.92 3.49 18.72
N ARG A 23 12.73 3.23 19.28
CA ARG A 23 12.38 3.64 20.65
C ARG A 23 13.11 2.85 21.72
N ASP A 24 13.52 1.64 21.42
CA ASP A 24 14.30 0.82 22.36
C ASP A 24 15.79 1.11 22.17
N SER A 25 16.43 1.66 23.21
CA SER A 25 17.86 2.04 23.18
C SER A 25 18.83 0.86 22.98
N ARG A 26 18.34 -0.37 23.11
CA ARG A 26 19.10 -1.60 22.78
C ARG A 26 19.26 -1.80 21.27
N HIS A 27 18.53 -1.04 20.46
CA HIS A 27 18.60 -1.12 19.00
C HIS A 27 19.28 0.12 18.42
N GLU A 28 20.15 -0.10 17.47
CA GLU A 28 20.69 0.92 16.58
C GLU A 28 20.02 0.75 15.20
N VAL A 29 19.24 1.73 14.80
CA VAL A 29 18.42 1.66 13.57
C VAL A 29 18.94 2.65 12.53
N VAL A 30 19.40 2.11 11.41
CA VAL A 30 19.82 2.86 10.22
C VAL A 30 18.79 2.62 9.10
N PHE A 31 18.47 3.66 8.34
CA PHE A 31 17.54 3.57 7.21
C PHE A 31 18.18 4.16 5.96
N GLY A 32 18.53 3.32 4.99
CA GLY A 32 19.04 3.70 3.68
C GLY A 32 17.90 3.96 2.69
N THR A 33 17.88 5.14 2.06
CA THR A 33 16.81 5.57 1.15
C THR A 33 17.31 6.56 0.12
N MET A 34 16.56 6.71 -0.98
CA MET A 34 16.75 7.79 -1.97
C MET A 34 15.94 9.04 -1.61
N ASN A 35 14.94 8.93 -0.72
CA ASN A 35 14.03 10.03 -0.39
C ASN A 35 14.61 10.93 0.72
N PRO A 36 14.95 12.21 0.42
CA PRO A 36 15.50 13.13 1.41
C PRO A 36 14.46 13.63 2.42
N LYS A 37 13.15 13.53 2.09
CA LYS A 37 12.08 14.11 2.93
C LYS A 37 11.77 13.24 4.15
N GLY A 38 11.25 13.88 5.20
CA GLY A 38 10.79 13.24 6.42
C GLY A 38 11.92 12.69 7.32
N SER A 39 11.57 12.35 8.54
CA SER A 39 12.45 11.73 9.53
C SER A 39 11.66 10.86 10.50
N ILE A 40 12.33 9.89 11.11
CA ILE A 40 11.79 9.13 12.26
C ILE A 40 12.74 9.37 13.43
N PRO A 41 12.22 9.77 14.60
CA PRO A 41 13.06 9.98 15.78
C PRO A 41 13.91 8.76 16.12
N TRP A 42 15.21 9.01 16.41
CA TRP A 42 16.22 7.99 16.74
C TRP A 42 16.57 6.99 15.62
N VAL A 43 16.04 7.19 14.40
CA VAL A 43 16.50 6.48 13.20
C VAL A 43 17.58 7.32 12.52
N ARG A 44 18.75 6.74 12.32
CA ARG A 44 19.79 7.33 11.47
C ARG A 44 19.42 7.11 10.02
N LYS A 45 18.90 8.17 9.37
CA LYS A 45 18.61 8.16 7.95
C LYS A 45 19.88 8.45 7.15
N VAL A 46 20.15 7.62 6.14
CA VAL A 46 21.27 7.76 5.22
C VAL A 46 20.80 7.72 3.78
N LEU A 47 21.31 8.63 2.97
CA LEU A 47 20.88 8.74 1.57
C LEU A 47 21.84 7.98 0.66
N TYR A 48 21.28 7.33 -0.36
CA TYR A 48 22.04 6.79 -1.48
C TYR A 48 21.41 7.29 -2.80
N GLN A 49 22.23 7.38 -3.85
CA GLN A 49 21.76 7.75 -5.18
C GLN A 49 22.46 6.88 -6.22
N PRO A 50 21.73 6.35 -7.21
CA PRO A 50 22.32 5.74 -8.40
C PRO A 50 23.28 6.70 -9.08
N SER A 51 24.34 6.17 -9.69
CA SER A 51 25.34 6.99 -10.38
C SER A 51 24.82 7.66 -11.66
N ARG A 52 23.75 7.13 -12.23
CA ARG A 52 23.07 7.61 -13.42
C ARG A 52 21.66 7.03 -13.51
N GLU A 53 20.88 7.52 -14.43
CA GLU A 53 19.63 6.90 -14.85
C GLU A 53 19.86 5.70 -15.77
N VAL A 54 18.78 4.93 -16.03
CA VAL A 54 18.77 3.85 -17.02
C VAL A 54 19.10 4.41 -18.39
N HIS A 55 20.00 3.76 -19.12
CA HIS A 55 20.42 4.26 -20.43
C HIS A 55 19.24 4.22 -21.43
N PRO A 56 19.03 5.28 -22.25
CA PRO A 56 17.90 5.34 -23.18
C PRO A 56 17.82 4.17 -24.17
N HIS A 57 18.99 3.66 -24.61
CA HIS A 57 19.10 2.55 -25.56
C HIS A 57 19.12 1.17 -24.89
N THR A 58 18.93 1.09 -23.57
CA THR A 58 18.78 -0.22 -22.91
C THR A 58 17.55 -0.91 -23.44
N HIS A 59 17.71 -2.19 -23.82
CA HIS A 59 16.60 -3.03 -24.30
C HIS A 59 15.44 -2.98 -23.30
N HIS A 60 14.22 -2.79 -23.77
CA HIS A 60 13.07 -2.50 -22.93
C HIS A 60 12.76 -3.60 -21.87
N TYR A 61 13.14 -4.86 -22.13
CA TYR A 61 13.08 -5.92 -21.12
C TYR A 61 14.05 -5.69 -19.95
N LEU A 62 15.20 -5.08 -20.21
CA LEU A 62 16.30 -4.97 -19.24
C LEU A 62 16.25 -3.68 -18.43
N ARG A 63 15.37 -2.74 -18.76
CA ARG A 63 15.32 -1.42 -18.07
C ARG A 63 15.13 -1.55 -16.56
N ASN A 64 14.21 -2.44 -16.10
CA ASN A 64 14.01 -2.68 -14.68
C ASN A 64 15.23 -3.34 -14.03
N GLN A 65 15.87 -4.27 -14.74
CA GLN A 65 17.09 -4.94 -14.27
C GLN A 65 18.24 -3.95 -14.14
N GLU A 66 18.47 -3.10 -15.15
CA GLU A 66 19.51 -2.06 -15.09
C GLU A 66 19.24 -1.08 -13.92
N SER A 67 17.98 -0.63 -13.76
CA SER A 67 17.60 0.22 -12.63
C SER A 67 17.91 -0.42 -11.29
N ALA A 68 17.57 -1.71 -11.13
CA ALA A 68 17.84 -2.45 -9.90
C ALA A 68 19.35 -2.60 -9.63
N VAL A 69 20.16 -2.87 -10.65
CA VAL A 69 21.63 -2.96 -10.52
C VAL A 69 22.23 -1.61 -10.12
N LEU A 70 21.77 -0.51 -10.73
CA LEU A 70 22.26 0.85 -10.39
C LEU A 70 21.92 1.22 -8.94
N GLN A 71 20.70 0.91 -8.48
CA GLN A 71 20.31 1.13 -7.08
C GLN A 71 21.09 0.20 -6.14
N GLY A 72 21.20 -1.09 -6.46
CA GLY A 72 21.99 -2.05 -5.71
C GLY A 72 23.44 -1.63 -5.56
N GLN A 73 24.07 -1.12 -6.63
CA GLN A 73 25.44 -0.59 -6.60
C GLN A 73 25.55 0.65 -5.68
N ALA A 74 24.55 1.54 -5.70
CA ALA A 74 24.54 2.69 -4.80
C ALA A 74 24.45 2.25 -3.34
N VAL A 75 23.60 1.26 -3.03
CA VAL A 75 23.50 0.67 -1.69
C VAL A 75 24.76 -0.09 -1.31
N TYR A 76 25.42 -0.79 -2.24
CA TYR A 76 26.71 -1.44 -2.00
C TYR A 76 27.76 -0.41 -1.50
N ARG A 77 27.88 0.75 -2.16
CA ARG A 77 28.77 1.82 -1.73
C ARG A 77 28.40 2.36 -0.35
N LEU A 78 27.11 2.59 -0.10
CA LEU A 78 26.60 2.99 1.21
C LEU A 78 26.95 1.96 2.29
N ALA A 79 26.76 0.66 2.02
CA ALA A 79 27.06 -0.41 2.94
C ALA A 79 28.57 -0.49 3.27
N MET A 80 29.42 -0.30 2.28
CA MET A 80 30.89 -0.20 2.47
C MET A 80 31.26 1.00 3.35
N GLN A 81 30.66 2.16 3.13
CA GLN A 81 30.84 3.35 3.96
C GLN A 81 30.39 3.08 5.41
N LEU A 82 29.19 2.55 5.63
CA LEU A 82 28.69 2.21 6.97
C LEU A 82 29.63 1.24 7.68
N LYS A 83 30.16 0.24 6.96
CA LYS A 83 31.14 -0.71 7.49
C LYS A 83 32.43 -0.01 7.92
N SER A 84 32.96 0.93 7.13
CA SER A 84 34.16 1.71 7.48
C SER A 84 33.94 2.64 8.68
N GLU A 85 32.70 3.09 8.91
CA GLU A 85 32.27 3.87 10.08
C GLU A 85 32.04 2.99 11.33
N GLY A 86 32.26 1.66 11.25
CA GLY A 86 32.05 0.71 12.33
C GLY A 86 30.63 0.20 12.51
N PHE A 87 29.70 0.53 11.60
CA PHE A 87 28.37 -0.03 11.62
C PHE A 87 28.34 -1.36 10.85
N VAL A 88 28.15 -2.45 11.56
CA VAL A 88 27.92 -3.79 11.01
C VAL A 88 26.54 -4.25 11.49
N PRO A 89 25.55 -4.42 10.60
CA PRO A 89 24.20 -4.81 10.99
C PRO A 89 24.13 -6.29 11.40
N ASP A 90 23.30 -6.59 12.40
CA ASP A 90 22.87 -7.96 12.69
C ASP A 90 21.85 -8.42 11.65
N VAL A 91 20.97 -7.49 11.23
CA VAL A 91 19.89 -7.71 10.28
C VAL A 91 19.84 -6.57 9.26
N VAL A 92 19.69 -6.92 7.99
CA VAL A 92 19.29 -6.01 6.93
C VAL A 92 17.89 -6.37 6.49
N TYR A 93 16.98 -5.41 6.45
CA TYR A 93 15.61 -5.61 5.95
C TYR A 93 15.37 -4.72 4.73
N ALA A 94 15.36 -5.35 3.56
CA ALA A 94 15.29 -4.68 2.27
C ALA A 94 13.93 -4.91 1.58
N HIS A 95 13.40 -3.90 0.89
CA HIS A 95 12.29 -4.08 -0.04
C HIS A 95 12.82 -4.68 -1.34
N SER A 96 12.26 -5.83 -1.73
CA SER A 96 12.68 -6.56 -2.91
C SER A 96 12.27 -5.91 -4.23
N GLY A 97 12.94 -6.26 -5.31
CA GLY A 97 12.61 -5.90 -6.69
C GLY A 97 13.21 -4.58 -7.18
N TRP A 98 13.67 -3.70 -6.26
CA TRP A 98 14.30 -2.42 -6.60
C TRP A 98 15.82 -2.45 -6.58
N GLY A 99 16.43 -3.56 -6.11
CA GLY A 99 17.87 -3.77 -6.04
C GLY A 99 18.58 -3.48 -4.72
N PRO A 100 17.98 -2.80 -3.70
CA PRO A 100 18.70 -2.47 -2.47
C PRO A 100 19.28 -3.67 -1.71
N GLY A 101 18.65 -4.86 -1.79
CA GLY A 101 19.12 -6.10 -1.17
C GLY A 101 20.25 -6.81 -1.92
N MET A 102 20.41 -6.51 -3.21
CA MET A 102 21.14 -7.31 -4.19
C MET A 102 22.57 -7.70 -3.81
N PHE A 103 23.35 -6.77 -3.23
CA PHE A 103 24.76 -6.95 -2.90
C PHE A 103 25.06 -6.92 -1.39
N ILE A 104 24.04 -7.05 -0.55
CA ILE A 104 24.23 -6.94 0.91
C ILE A 104 25.11 -8.06 1.47
N LYS A 105 24.92 -9.29 0.98
CA LYS A 105 25.72 -10.43 1.45
C LYS A 105 27.21 -10.32 1.06
N ASP A 106 27.53 -9.57 0.02
CA ASP A 106 28.94 -9.33 -0.38
C ASP A 106 29.66 -8.39 0.60
N VAL A 107 28.92 -7.47 1.25
CA VAL A 107 29.50 -6.55 2.24
C VAL A 107 29.37 -7.09 3.66
N PHE A 108 28.22 -7.65 4.00
CA PHE A 108 27.86 -8.16 5.33
C PHE A 108 27.47 -9.64 5.27
N PRO A 109 28.40 -10.56 4.99
CA PRO A 109 28.08 -11.99 4.79
C PRO A 109 27.47 -12.66 6.03
N GLN A 110 27.73 -12.12 7.24
CA GLN A 110 27.18 -12.66 8.49
C GLN A 110 25.85 -12.04 8.91
N ALA A 111 25.45 -10.92 8.31
CA ALA A 111 24.15 -10.30 8.61
C ALA A 111 23.01 -11.16 8.06
N GLN A 112 21.91 -11.26 8.81
CA GLN A 112 20.68 -11.84 8.28
C GLN A 112 20.09 -10.87 7.24
N LEU A 113 19.93 -11.33 6.01
CA LEU A 113 19.23 -10.56 4.96
C LEU A 113 17.77 -11.00 4.91
N HIS A 114 16.90 -10.12 5.32
CA HIS A 114 15.45 -10.29 5.22
C HIS A 114 14.92 -9.42 4.08
N CYS A 115 13.98 -9.94 3.29
CA CYS A 115 13.39 -9.20 2.19
C CYS A 115 11.87 -9.12 2.32
N PHE A 116 11.33 -7.93 2.05
CA PHE A 116 9.91 -7.69 1.90
C PHE A 116 9.54 -7.91 0.43
N PHE A 117 8.72 -8.92 0.17
CA PHE A 117 8.29 -9.33 -1.17
C PHE A 117 6.85 -8.89 -1.40
N GLU A 118 6.69 -7.74 -2.07
CA GLU A 118 5.37 -7.19 -2.35
C GLU A 118 4.69 -7.87 -3.52
N TRP A 119 5.43 -8.19 -4.60
CA TRP A 119 4.85 -8.77 -5.80
C TRP A 119 5.86 -9.57 -6.61
N PHE A 120 5.38 -10.66 -7.21
CA PHE A 120 6.06 -11.40 -8.27
C PHE A 120 5.17 -11.40 -9.50
N TYR A 121 5.69 -10.94 -10.64
CA TYR A 121 4.90 -10.69 -11.82
C TYR A 121 4.58 -11.98 -12.58
N GLN A 122 3.28 -12.21 -12.82
CA GLN A 122 2.79 -13.31 -13.64
C GLN A 122 2.18 -12.75 -14.93
N ALA A 123 2.38 -13.44 -16.05
CA ALA A 123 1.76 -13.06 -17.31
C ALA A 123 0.33 -13.57 -17.44
N GLU A 124 -0.06 -14.55 -16.62
CA GLU A 124 -1.37 -15.20 -16.64
C GLU A 124 -1.83 -15.50 -15.22
N GLY A 125 -3.16 -15.41 -15.01
CA GLY A 125 -3.81 -15.74 -13.74
C GLY A 125 -3.65 -14.68 -12.64
N SER A 126 -3.25 -13.45 -12.98
CA SER A 126 -3.08 -12.38 -11.99
C SER A 126 -3.60 -11.02 -12.51
N ASP A 127 -2.84 -9.96 -12.31
CA ASP A 127 -3.22 -8.59 -12.69
C ASP A 127 -3.04 -8.30 -14.18
N ALA A 128 -2.09 -8.97 -14.81
CA ALA A 128 -1.61 -8.60 -16.14
C ALA A 128 -2.58 -9.03 -17.26
N ASP A 129 -3.22 -10.18 -17.14
CA ASP A 129 -4.18 -10.76 -18.09
C ASP A 129 -5.65 -10.60 -17.63
N PHE A 130 -5.88 -9.84 -16.57
CA PHE A 130 -7.20 -9.71 -15.95
C PHE A 130 -8.25 -9.00 -16.82
N ASP A 131 -7.81 -8.04 -17.64
CA ASP A 131 -8.70 -7.28 -18.51
C ASP A 131 -8.85 -7.99 -19.86
N PRO A 132 -10.02 -8.55 -20.18
CA PRO A 132 -10.23 -9.26 -21.45
C PRO A 132 -10.14 -8.34 -22.67
N ASN A 133 -10.27 -7.02 -22.49
CA ASN A 133 -10.18 -6.03 -23.56
C ASN A 133 -8.75 -5.50 -23.77
N ASP A 134 -7.79 -5.84 -22.89
CA ASP A 134 -6.35 -5.50 -23.03
C ASP A 134 -5.50 -6.79 -22.95
N PRO A 135 -5.64 -7.73 -23.90
CA PRO A 135 -4.90 -8.99 -23.87
C PRO A 135 -3.39 -8.75 -24.07
N LEU A 136 -2.58 -9.52 -23.35
CA LEU A 136 -1.13 -9.44 -23.49
C LEU A 136 -0.63 -10.10 -24.76
N ASP A 137 0.18 -9.40 -25.52
CA ASP A 137 0.97 -9.99 -26.61
C ASP A 137 2.18 -10.80 -26.10
N ALA A 138 2.81 -11.55 -27.00
CA ALA A 138 3.95 -12.40 -26.67
C ALA A 138 5.16 -11.61 -26.14
N ASP A 139 5.39 -10.39 -26.65
CA ASP A 139 6.46 -9.50 -26.20
C ASP A 139 6.24 -9.03 -24.77
N SER A 140 5.02 -8.62 -24.43
CA SER A 140 4.64 -8.22 -23.08
C SER A 140 4.79 -9.38 -22.07
N LYS A 141 4.39 -10.61 -22.45
CA LYS A 141 4.58 -11.81 -21.61
C LYS A 141 6.07 -12.10 -21.36
N ALA A 142 6.90 -12.00 -22.38
CA ALA A 142 8.35 -12.18 -22.26
C ALA A 142 8.98 -11.09 -21.37
N ARG A 143 8.57 -9.84 -21.53
CA ARG A 143 9.01 -8.70 -20.69
C ARG A 143 8.64 -8.89 -19.23
N ILE A 144 7.42 -9.37 -18.94
CA ILE A 144 6.96 -9.67 -17.58
C ILE A 144 7.87 -10.71 -16.92
N ARG A 145 8.25 -11.77 -17.63
CA ARG A 145 9.18 -12.80 -17.13
C ARG A 145 10.52 -12.18 -16.70
N VAL A 146 11.11 -11.35 -17.55
CA VAL A 146 12.42 -10.72 -17.29
C VAL A 146 12.34 -9.71 -16.15
N LYS A 147 11.20 -9.05 -15.96
CA LYS A 147 10.97 -8.10 -14.85
C LYS A 147 11.18 -8.72 -13.47
N ASN A 148 11.04 -10.02 -13.31
CA ASN A 148 11.28 -10.73 -12.06
C ASN A 148 12.76 -10.98 -11.73
N SER A 149 13.70 -10.69 -12.64
CA SER A 149 15.12 -10.99 -12.43
C SER A 149 15.69 -10.43 -11.11
N PRO A 150 15.49 -9.17 -10.72
CA PRO A 150 15.99 -8.67 -9.43
C PRO A 150 15.28 -9.32 -8.24
N ILE A 151 14.01 -9.68 -8.38
CA ILE A 151 13.25 -10.37 -7.32
C ILE A 151 13.80 -11.78 -7.10
N LEU A 152 14.12 -12.50 -8.18
CA LEU A 152 14.73 -13.83 -8.11
C LEU A 152 16.13 -13.78 -7.46
N MET A 153 16.92 -12.73 -7.71
CA MET A 153 18.19 -12.53 -7.02
C MET A 153 17.99 -12.34 -5.50
N ASP A 154 16.99 -11.53 -5.11
CA ASP A 154 16.66 -11.33 -3.70
C ASP A 154 16.14 -12.64 -3.06
N LEU A 155 15.28 -13.41 -3.73
CA LEU A 155 14.80 -14.72 -3.26
C LEU A 155 15.94 -15.72 -3.04
N TYR A 156 16.92 -15.73 -3.95
CA TYR A 156 18.10 -16.56 -3.79
C TYR A 156 18.96 -16.15 -2.60
N SER A 157 19.24 -14.85 -2.49
CA SER A 157 20.22 -14.30 -1.55
C SER A 157 19.70 -14.11 -0.13
N CYS A 158 18.37 -13.89 0.06
CA CYS A 158 17.80 -13.66 1.37
C CYS A 158 17.79 -14.91 2.24
N ASP A 159 17.92 -14.70 3.55
CA ASP A 159 17.75 -15.76 4.54
C ASP A 159 16.26 -16.00 4.80
N ARG A 160 15.43 -14.93 4.75
CA ARG A 160 13.98 -14.98 4.96
C ARG A 160 13.26 -13.93 4.11
N GLY A 161 12.05 -14.25 3.70
CA GLY A 161 11.15 -13.34 3.00
C GLY A 161 9.83 -13.16 3.74
N LEU A 162 9.20 -12.01 3.53
CA LEU A 162 7.88 -11.69 4.06
C LEU A 162 6.99 -11.19 2.93
N CYS A 163 5.79 -11.74 2.83
CA CYS A 163 4.71 -11.29 1.96
C CYS A 163 3.55 -10.76 2.83
N PRO A 164 2.86 -9.66 2.43
CA PRO A 164 1.74 -9.11 3.21
C PRO A 164 0.51 -10.02 3.28
N THR A 165 0.23 -10.80 2.22
CA THR A 165 -0.98 -11.61 2.09
C THR A 165 -0.68 -12.99 1.49
N GLU A 166 -1.57 -13.95 1.68
CA GLU A 166 -1.45 -15.28 1.05
C GLU A 166 -1.56 -15.18 -0.46
N TRP A 167 -2.44 -14.33 -0.98
CA TRP A 167 -2.53 -14.05 -2.41
C TRP A 167 -1.19 -13.60 -3.00
N GLN A 168 -0.51 -12.65 -2.35
CA GLN A 168 0.80 -12.18 -2.79
C GLN A 168 1.85 -13.30 -2.75
N LYS A 169 1.89 -14.10 -1.68
CA LYS A 169 2.80 -15.25 -1.57
C LYS A 169 2.58 -16.27 -2.68
N GLN A 170 1.33 -16.53 -3.06
CA GLN A 170 0.99 -17.48 -4.11
C GLN A 170 1.51 -17.10 -5.51
N GLN A 171 1.84 -15.81 -5.73
CA GLN A 171 2.43 -15.36 -7.00
C GLN A 171 3.88 -15.81 -7.16
N PHE A 172 4.58 -16.10 -6.07
CA PHE A 172 5.99 -16.48 -6.08
C PHE A 172 6.17 -17.95 -6.46
N PRO A 173 7.35 -18.31 -7.06
CA PRO A 173 7.65 -19.70 -7.36
C PRO A 173 7.61 -20.59 -6.11
N LYS A 174 6.99 -21.76 -6.22
CA LYS A 174 6.72 -22.66 -5.09
C LYS A 174 7.98 -23.10 -4.35
N GLU A 175 9.09 -23.24 -5.04
CA GLU A 175 10.39 -23.61 -4.48
C GLU A 175 10.93 -22.61 -3.45
N PHE A 176 10.40 -21.38 -3.42
CA PHE A 176 10.76 -20.37 -2.42
C PHE A 176 9.72 -20.19 -1.30
N HIS A 177 8.59 -20.89 -1.35
CA HIS A 177 7.51 -20.71 -0.38
C HIS A 177 7.93 -20.99 1.07
N ASP A 178 8.87 -21.91 1.30
CA ASP A 178 9.41 -22.20 2.64
C ASP A 178 10.19 -21.03 3.25
N LYS A 179 10.77 -20.15 2.41
CA LYS A 179 11.42 -18.92 2.85
C LYS A 179 10.43 -17.79 3.14
N LEU A 180 9.19 -17.86 2.61
CA LEU A 180 8.22 -16.77 2.62
C LEU A 180 7.22 -16.94 3.77
N THR A 181 7.26 -16.00 4.70
CA THR A 181 6.26 -15.86 5.78
C THR A 181 5.18 -14.88 5.33
N VAL A 182 3.92 -15.17 5.62
CA VAL A 182 2.83 -14.22 5.43
C VAL A 182 2.60 -13.46 6.72
N LEU A 183 2.74 -12.14 6.67
CA LEU A 183 2.49 -11.24 7.79
C LEU A 183 2.19 -9.84 7.26
N HIS A 184 0.98 -9.36 7.51
CA HIS A 184 0.52 -8.06 7.03
C HIS A 184 1.16 -6.90 7.82
N ASP A 185 1.34 -5.74 7.16
CA ASP A 185 1.95 -4.53 7.75
C ASP A 185 1.17 -3.97 8.94
N GLY A 186 -0.13 -4.27 9.01
CA GLY A 186 -1.02 -3.80 10.06
C GLY A 186 -1.71 -2.47 9.74
N ILE A 187 -2.86 -2.27 10.38
CA ILE A 187 -3.65 -1.03 10.37
C ILE A 187 -3.76 -0.54 11.81
N ASP A 188 -3.67 0.75 12.03
CA ASP A 188 -3.89 1.39 13.34
C ASP A 188 -5.39 1.59 13.60
N PRO A 189 -6.08 0.68 14.31
CA PRO A 189 -7.52 0.78 14.55
C PRO A 189 -7.87 1.84 15.60
N GLU A 190 -6.90 2.33 16.35
CA GLU A 190 -7.05 3.44 17.28
C GLU A 190 -7.01 4.79 16.57
N PHE A 191 -6.39 4.84 15.40
CA PHE A 191 -6.46 5.99 14.51
C PHE A 191 -7.68 5.88 13.58
N PHE A 192 -7.85 4.75 12.88
CA PHE A 192 -8.98 4.48 11.98
C PHE A 192 -10.14 3.84 12.76
N TYR A 193 -10.89 4.64 13.52
CA TYR A 193 -12.06 4.20 14.30
C TYR A 193 -13.34 4.90 13.84
N PRO A 194 -14.51 4.24 13.98
CA PRO A 194 -15.80 4.83 13.63
C PRO A 194 -16.11 6.05 14.50
N LYS A 195 -16.78 7.03 13.91
CA LYS A 195 -17.36 8.15 14.64
C LYS A 195 -18.71 8.48 14.02
N SER A 196 -19.75 8.46 14.84
CA SER A 196 -21.10 8.79 14.39
C SER A 196 -21.20 10.28 14.03
N ASN A 197 -21.99 10.58 13.00
CA ASN A 197 -22.28 11.95 12.56
C ASN A 197 -21.04 12.79 12.27
N GLU A 198 -19.99 12.17 11.73
CA GLU A 198 -18.80 12.89 11.26
C GLU A 198 -19.22 13.81 10.09
N LYS A 199 -18.89 15.06 10.19
CA LYS A 199 -19.11 16.06 9.15
C LYS A 199 -17.91 16.10 8.23
N LEU A 200 -18.12 16.09 6.91
CA LEU A 200 -17.04 16.17 5.92
C LEU A 200 -16.85 17.62 5.49
N ILE A 201 -15.72 18.20 5.87
CA ILE A 201 -15.28 19.53 5.44
C ILE A 201 -13.83 19.41 4.99
N ILE A 202 -13.53 19.82 3.76
CA ILE A 202 -12.18 19.81 3.19
C ILE A 202 -11.84 21.25 2.74
N PRO A 203 -11.26 22.07 3.63
CA PRO A 203 -11.01 23.49 3.34
C PRO A 203 -10.06 23.71 2.14
N ALA A 204 -9.16 22.78 1.86
CA ALA A 204 -8.19 22.91 0.77
C ALA A 204 -8.82 23.02 -0.62
N ILE A 205 -10.08 22.56 -0.78
CA ILE A 205 -10.84 22.62 -2.03
C ILE A 205 -12.20 23.32 -1.84
N ASP A 206 -12.36 24.07 -0.75
CA ASP A 206 -13.60 24.78 -0.39
C ASP A 206 -14.84 23.86 -0.39
N LEU A 207 -14.69 22.63 0.10
CA LEU A 207 -15.75 21.64 0.14
C LEU A 207 -16.34 21.52 1.54
N ASP A 208 -17.64 21.82 1.66
CA ASP A 208 -18.45 21.58 2.86
C ASP A 208 -19.64 20.67 2.53
N LEU A 209 -19.54 19.41 2.93
CA LEU A 209 -20.60 18.40 2.85
C LEU A 209 -21.18 18.08 4.23
N SER A 210 -21.15 19.03 5.18
CA SER A 210 -21.65 18.82 6.53
C SER A 210 -23.16 18.54 6.59
N HIS A 211 -23.89 18.93 5.55
CA HIS A 211 -25.33 18.72 5.40
C HIS A 211 -25.70 17.56 4.47
N ALA A 212 -24.72 16.96 3.78
CA ALA A 212 -24.96 15.84 2.88
C ALA A 212 -25.30 14.57 3.66
N GLU A 213 -26.38 13.90 3.25
CA GLU A 213 -26.83 12.64 3.85
C GLU A 213 -26.24 11.43 3.13
N GLU A 214 -25.99 11.55 1.84
CA GLU A 214 -25.45 10.48 1.00
C GLU A 214 -24.08 10.88 0.45
N ILE A 215 -23.04 10.22 0.93
CA ILE A 215 -21.65 10.44 0.49
C ILE A 215 -21.07 9.10 0.06
N VAL A 216 -20.87 8.92 -1.23
CA VAL A 216 -20.14 7.78 -1.80
C VAL A 216 -18.67 8.16 -1.91
N THR A 217 -17.78 7.31 -1.44
CA THR A 217 -16.35 7.60 -1.41
C THR A 217 -15.53 6.57 -2.19
N TYR A 218 -14.45 7.05 -2.79
CA TYR A 218 -13.44 6.23 -3.45
C TYR A 218 -12.06 6.79 -3.11
N ALA A 219 -11.11 5.92 -2.79
CA ALA A 219 -9.76 6.33 -2.44
C ALA A 219 -8.71 5.48 -3.18
N THR A 220 -7.82 6.14 -3.89
CA THR A 220 -6.81 5.49 -4.72
C THR A 220 -5.49 6.26 -4.73
N ARG A 221 -4.40 5.58 -5.04
CA ARG A 221 -3.11 6.23 -5.26
C ARG A 221 -3.04 6.96 -6.61
N GLY A 222 -3.75 6.45 -7.60
CA GLY A 222 -3.82 7.01 -8.94
C GLY A 222 -5.15 6.65 -9.60
N MET A 223 -5.72 7.60 -10.36
CA MET A 223 -6.99 7.45 -11.08
C MET A 223 -6.74 6.68 -12.37
N GLU A 224 -6.79 5.35 -12.31
CA GLU A 224 -6.37 4.46 -13.40
C GLU A 224 -7.14 3.13 -13.45
N PRO A 225 -7.08 2.37 -14.57
CA PRO A 225 -7.76 1.08 -14.70
C PRO A 225 -7.34 0.00 -13.70
N TYR A 226 -6.10 0.03 -13.17
CA TYR A 226 -5.66 -0.95 -12.16
C TYR A 226 -6.50 -0.95 -10.89
N ARG A 227 -7.03 0.22 -10.55
CA ARG A 227 -7.92 0.42 -9.39
C ARG A 227 -9.38 0.62 -9.79
N GLY A 228 -9.73 0.26 -11.04
CA GLY A 228 -11.11 0.30 -11.53
C GLY A 228 -11.70 1.71 -11.60
N PHE A 229 -10.87 2.74 -11.80
CA PHE A 229 -11.37 4.12 -11.86
C PHE A 229 -12.38 4.34 -13.00
N PRO A 230 -12.17 3.82 -14.22
CA PRO A 230 -13.19 3.92 -15.27
C PRO A 230 -14.53 3.27 -14.87
N GLN A 231 -14.51 2.04 -14.38
CA GLN A 231 -15.70 1.30 -13.94
C GLN A 231 -16.41 2.00 -12.77
N PHE A 232 -15.63 2.58 -11.86
CA PHE A 232 -16.18 3.40 -10.79
C PHE A 232 -16.89 4.64 -11.33
N MET A 233 -16.31 5.37 -12.28
CA MET A 233 -16.91 6.56 -12.87
C MET A 233 -18.17 6.25 -13.68
N GLU A 234 -18.20 5.13 -14.41
CA GLU A 234 -19.39 4.63 -15.08
C GLU A 234 -20.50 4.31 -14.06
N ALA A 235 -20.16 3.67 -12.94
CA ALA A 235 -21.12 3.44 -11.86
C ALA A 235 -21.61 4.76 -11.23
N VAL A 236 -20.75 5.77 -11.10
CA VAL A 236 -21.13 7.11 -10.60
C VAL A 236 -22.19 7.75 -11.49
N ALA A 237 -22.07 7.64 -12.83
CA ALA A 237 -23.11 8.16 -13.75
C ALA A 237 -24.48 7.50 -13.47
N LEU A 238 -24.50 6.17 -13.28
CA LEU A 238 -25.73 5.44 -12.95
C LEU A 238 -26.30 5.80 -11.56
N ILE A 239 -25.44 6.00 -10.58
CA ILE A 239 -25.84 6.44 -9.24
C ILE A 239 -26.46 7.83 -9.30
N GLN A 240 -25.87 8.78 -9.99
CA GLN A 240 -26.34 10.15 -10.08
C GLN A 240 -27.69 10.27 -10.77
N GLN A 241 -28.00 9.40 -11.75
CA GLN A 241 -29.30 9.33 -12.40
C GLN A 241 -30.44 8.95 -11.43
N GLN A 242 -30.14 8.13 -10.44
CA GLN A 242 -31.12 7.62 -9.47
C GLN A 242 -31.14 8.40 -8.15
N ARG A 243 -30.06 9.16 -7.86
CA ARG A 243 -29.86 9.84 -6.58
C ARG A 243 -29.45 11.30 -6.76
N PRO A 244 -30.44 12.21 -6.80
CA PRO A 244 -30.19 13.63 -7.07
C PRO A 244 -29.39 14.34 -5.96
N ASN A 245 -29.37 13.80 -4.73
CA ASN A 245 -28.71 14.41 -3.56
C ASN A 245 -27.41 13.68 -3.15
N CYS A 246 -26.99 12.65 -3.90
CA CYS A 246 -25.79 11.90 -3.58
C CYS A 246 -24.55 12.66 -4.06
N HIS A 247 -23.61 12.88 -3.15
CA HIS A 247 -22.28 13.41 -3.44
C HIS A 247 -21.25 12.28 -3.54
N VAL A 248 -20.33 12.42 -4.49
CA VAL A 248 -19.22 11.47 -4.71
C VAL A 248 -17.91 12.18 -4.40
N VAL A 249 -17.12 11.60 -3.50
CA VAL A 249 -15.83 12.17 -3.11
C VAL A 249 -14.70 11.21 -3.42
N ILE A 250 -13.76 11.68 -4.24
CA ILE A 250 -12.66 10.91 -4.81
C ILE A 250 -11.34 11.42 -4.26
N ALA A 251 -10.69 10.62 -3.43
CA ALA A 251 -9.36 10.93 -2.87
C ALA A 251 -8.26 10.19 -3.65
N GLY A 252 -7.26 10.92 -4.08
CA GLY A 252 -6.11 10.40 -4.82
C GLY A 252 -5.62 11.35 -5.91
N GLU A 253 -4.48 10.99 -6.50
CA GLU A 253 -3.84 11.82 -7.52
C GLU A 253 -4.36 11.49 -8.92
N ASP A 254 -4.45 12.51 -9.76
CA ASP A 254 -4.76 12.38 -11.18
C ASP A 254 -3.51 11.94 -11.96
N ARG A 255 -3.19 10.66 -11.83
CA ARG A 255 -2.04 10.02 -12.49
C ARG A 255 -2.21 8.52 -12.60
N VAL A 256 -1.37 7.91 -13.40
CA VAL A 256 -1.18 6.45 -13.45
C VAL A 256 -0.09 6.05 -12.47
N ALA A 257 -0.38 5.08 -11.60
CA ALA A 257 0.57 4.55 -10.63
C ALA A 257 1.13 3.16 -11.02
N TYR A 258 0.34 2.33 -11.68
CA TYR A 258 0.67 0.93 -11.99
C TYR A 258 0.46 0.57 -13.46
N GLY A 259 -0.54 1.15 -14.12
CA GLY A 259 -0.97 0.81 -15.46
C GLY A 259 -0.23 1.54 -16.58
N LYS A 260 -0.88 1.66 -17.73
CA LYS A 260 -0.40 2.39 -18.91
C LYS A 260 -0.99 3.80 -18.93
N ASN A 261 -0.18 4.80 -19.27
CA ASN A 261 -0.70 6.15 -19.56
C ASN A 261 -1.52 6.15 -20.84
N LEU A 262 -2.51 7.04 -20.91
CA LEU A 262 -3.20 7.34 -22.16
C LEU A 262 -2.27 8.09 -23.13
N PRO A 263 -2.55 8.00 -24.44
CA PRO A 263 -1.83 8.81 -25.44
C PRO A 263 -1.99 10.32 -25.18
N ASP A 264 -1.12 11.11 -25.75
CA ASP A 264 -1.19 12.58 -25.81
C ASP A 264 -1.28 13.31 -24.46
N GLY A 265 -0.89 12.62 -23.38
CA GLY A 265 -0.87 13.17 -22.02
C GLY A 265 -2.27 13.32 -21.39
N GLN A 266 -3.32 12.79 -22.01
CA GLN A 266 -4.66 12.74 -21.41
C GLN A 266 -4.66 11.88 -20.15
N THR A 267 -5.42 12.29 -19.13
CA THR A 267 -5.62 11.47 -17.92
C THR A 267 -6.93 10.70 -17.98
N TYR A 268 -6.99 9.59 -17.23
CA TYR A 268 -8.25 8.83 -17.13
C TYR A 268 -9.38 9.66 -16.49
N LYS A 269 -9.06 10.58 -15.59
CA LYS A 269 -10.03 11.54 -15.05
C LYS A 269 -10.61 12.43 -16.15
N GLN A 270 -9.75 13.01 -16.99
CA GLN A 270 -10.22 13.83 -18.13
C GLN A 270 -11.10 13.01 -19.06
N LEU A 271 -10.64 11.82 -19.46
CA LEU A 271 -11.40 10.94 -20.34
C LEU A 271 -12.79 10.64 -19.78
N MET A 272 -12.91 10.25 -18.51
CA MET A 272 -14.21 9.94 -17.91
C MET A 272 -15.12 11.15 -17.78
N LEU A 273 -14.57 12.32 -17.46
CA LEU A 273 -15.36 13.56 -17.39
C LEU A 273 -15.83 14.07 -18.76
N GLU A 274 -15.16 13.70 -19.84
CA GLU A 274 -15.53 14.08 -21.22
C GLU A 274 -16.52 13.11 -21.84
N THR A 275 -16.46 11.82 -21.48
CA THR A 275 -17.21 10.76 -22.15
C THR A 275 -18.51 10.39 -21.43
N LEU A 276 -18.61 10.65 -20.12
CA LEU A 276 -19.78 10.28 -19.32
C LEU A 276 -20.68 11.50 -19.05
N ASP A 277 -21.99 11.24 -19.03
CA ASP A 277 -22.99 12.24 -18.60
C ASP A 277 -23.01 12.31 -17.07
N LEU A 278 -22.34 13.31 -16.52
CA LEU A 278 -22.07 13.47 -15.10
C LEU A 278 -22.48 14.86 -14.60
N ASP A 279 -23.19 14.89 -13.47
CA ASP A 279 -23.36 16.14 -12.72
C ASP A 279 -22.07 16.44 -11.93
N ARG A 280 -21.23 17.29 -12.52
CA ARG A 280 -19.92 17.65 -11.95
C ARG A 280 -20.02 18.43 -10.65
N SER A 281 -21.16 19.05 -10.34
CA SER A 281 -21.36 19.79 -9.08
C SER A 281 -21.40 18.86 -7.86
N ARG A 282 -21.65 17.58 -8.07
CA ARG A 282 -21.74 16.54 -7.03
C ARG A 282 -20.58 15.56 -7.05
N ILE A 283 -19.53 15.82 -7.84
CA ILE A 283 -18.30 15.02 -7.89
C ILE A 283 -17.13 15.86 -7.42
N HIS A 284 -16.46 15.41 -6.36
CA HIS A 284 -15.42 16.17 -5.69
C HIS A 284 -14.09 15.42 -5.71
N PHE A 285 -13.12 15.96 -6.43
CA PHE A 285 -11.75 15.43 -6.50
C PHE A 285 -10.89 16.16 -5.47
N THR A 286 -10.40 15.44 -4.46
CA THR A 286 -9.68 16.07 -3.35
C THR A 286 -8.18 16.12 -3.53
N GLY A 287 -7.63 15.38 -4.51
CA GLY A 287 -6.20 15.09 -4.54
C GLY A 287 -5.79 14.20 -3.36
N SER A 288 -4.50 14.21 -3.04
CA SER A 288 -3.98 13.51 -1.87
C SER A 288 -4.38 14.22 -0.60
N LEU A 289 -5.03 13.53 0.32
CA LEU A 289 -5.48 14.08 1.61
C LEU A 289 -4.48 13.79 2.73
N PRO A 290 -4.24 14.74 3.64
CA PRO A 290 -3.62 14.45 4.93
C PRO A 290 -4.43 13.38 5.69
N TYR A 291 -3.76 12.50 6.43
CA TYR A 291 -4.37 11.35 7.10
C TYR A 291 -5.58 11.70 8.00
N LEU A 292 -5.56 12.87 8.65
CA LEU A 292 -6.69 13.33 9.47
C LEU A 292 -7.94 13.60 8.60
N GLN A 293 -7.76 14.27 7.45
CA GLN A 293 -8.86 14.54 6.52
C GLN A 293 -9.31 13.27 5.81
N TYR A 294 -8.37 12.41 5.43
CA TYR A 294 -8.67 11.10 4.86
C TYR A 294 -9.50 10.24 5.81
N ARG A 295 -9.14 10.18 7.10
CA ARG A 295 -9.96 9.51 8.12
C ARG A 295 -11.35 10.14 8.25
N GLN A 296 -11.45 11.47 8.18
CA GLN A 296 -12.74 12.18 8.21
C GLN A 296 -13.60 11.80 7.00
N LEU A 297 -13.00 11.72 5.80
CA LEU A 297 -13.66 11.23 4.59
C LEU A 297 -14.25 9.82 4.78
N LEU A 298 -13.45 8.87 5.30
CA LEU A 298 -13.91 7.52 5.55
C LEU A 298 -15.05 7.46 6.58
N ARG A 299 -15.00 8.27 7.63
CA ARG A 299 -16.04 8.35 8.66
C ARG A 299 -17.36 8.92 8.15
N ALA A 300 -17.30 9.87 7.23
CA ALA A 300 -18.48 10.47 6.60
C ALA A 300 -19.05 9.59 5.48
N SER A 301 -18.37 8.53 5.08
CA SER A 301 -18.76 7.67 3.97
C SER A 301 -20.03 6.88 4.27
N SER A 302 -21.04 7.03 3.42
CA SER A 302 -22.24 6.17 3.40
C SER A 302 -21.93 4.81 2.80
N ALA A 303 -21.20 4.78 1.67
CA ALA A 303 -20.68 3.60 1.01
C ALA A 303 -19.28 3.90 0.44
N HIS A 304 -18.32 2.98 0.65
CA HIS A 304 -16.95 3.11 0.14
C HIS A 304 -16.69 2.09 -0.95
N ILE A 305 -16.35 2.55 -2.15
CA ILE A 305 -16.04 1.68 -3.29
C ILE A 305 -14.53 1.43 -3.33
N TYR A 306 -14.15 0.16 -3.38
CA TYR A 306 -12.77 -0.28 -3.51
C TYR A 306 -12.64 -1.31 -4.62
N LEU A 307 -12.11 -0.90 -5.75
CA LEU A 307 -11.86 -1.77 -6.89
C LEU A 307 -10.36 -2.02 -7.06
N THR A 308 -10.00 -3.23 -7.40
CA THR A 308 -8.62 -3.60 -7.76
C THR A 308 -8.62 -4.79 -8.70
N ARG A 309 -7.71 -4.78 -9.69
CA ARG A 309 -7.29 -6.01 -10.38
C ARG A 309 -6.72 -7.00 -9.35
N PRO A 310 -6.57 -8.29 -9.65
CA PRO A 310 -5.91 -9.27 -8.76
C PRO A 310 -4.43 -8.93 -8.55
N PHE A 311 -4.17 -7.91 -7.74
CA PHE A 311 -2.87 -7.29 -7.48
C PHE A 311 -2.64 -7.10 -5.97
N VAL A 312 -1.67 -6.29 -5.59
CA VAL A 312 -1.41 -5.92 -4.19
C VAL A 312 -2.63 -5.26 -3.57
N LEU A 313 -3.06 -5.78 -2.43
CA LEU A 313 -4.16 -5.24 -1.65
C LEU A 313 -3.75 -3.89 -1.03
N SER A 314 -4.57 -2.86 -1.23
CA SER A 314 -4.27 -1.54 -0.65
C SER A 314 -4.69 -1.47 0.83
N TRP A 315 -3.89 -0.77 1.63
CA TRP A 315 -4.25 -0.43 3.00
C TRP A 315 -5.58 0.33 3.09
N SER A 316 -5.94 1.12 2.06
CA SER A 316 -7.16 1.94 2.06
C SER A 316 -8.44 1.12 2.28
N MET A 317 -8.52 -0.10 1.76
CA MET A 317 -9.66 -1.00 2.00
C MET A 317 -9.75 -1.38 3.49
N LEU A 318 -8.62 -1.75 4.08
CA LEU A 318 -8.58 -2.16 5.49
C LEU A 318 -8.82 -0.96 6.41
N GLU A 319 -8.32 0.23 6.05
CA GLU A 319 -8.56 1.49 6.77
C GLU A 319 -10.05 1.87 6.72
N ALA A 320 -10.71 1.71 5.56
CA ALA A 320 -12.14 1.90 5.43
C ALA A 320 -12.94 0.90 6.27
N MET A 321 -12.59 -0.39 6.24
CA MET A 321 -13.19 -1.42 7.10
C MET A 321 -12.98 -1.12 8.58
N SER A 322 -11.80 -0.66 8.98
CA SER A 322 -11.48 -0.27 10.35
C SER A 322 -12.33 0.90 10.83
N THR A 323 -12.61 1.85 9.95
CA THR A 323 -13.46 3.03 10.21
C THR A 323 -14.95 2.68 10.26
N GLY A 324 -15.30 1.44 9.87
CA GLY A 324 -16.69 0.98 9.86
C GLY A 324 -17.45 1.40 8.60
N CYS A 325 -16.78 1.65 7.48
CA CYS A 325 -17.45 1.83 6.19
C CYS A 325 -18.18 0.54 5.76
N VAL A 326 -19.26 0.68 5.01
CA VAL A 326 -19.72 -0.40 4.14
C VAL A 326 -18.83 -0.38 2.92
N VAL A 327 -17.93 -1.37 2.82
CA VAL A 327 -17.01 -1.47 1.67
C VAL A 327 -17.67 -2.33 0.59
N ILE A 328 -17.74 -1.78 -0.62
CA ILE A 328 -18.13 -2.50 -1.84
C ILE A 328 -16.84 -2.72 -2.63
N GLY A 329 -16.32 -3.96 -2.57
CA GLY A 329 -15.05 -4.34 -3.17
C GLY A 329 -15.22 -5.16 -4.44
N SER A 330 -14.22 -5.10 -5.34
CA SER A 330 -14.18 -6.02 -6.48
C SER A 330 -14.06 -7.47 -6.02
N ASP A 331 -14.80 -8.37 -6.68
CA ASP A 331 -14.78 -9.80 -6.41
C ASP A 331 -13.51 -10.46 -7.01
N THR A 332 -12.36 -10.07 -6.47
CA THR A 332 -11.03 -10.56 -6.87
C THR A 332 -10.35 -11.31 -5.73
N ALA A 333 -9.42 -12.20 -6.05
CA ALA A 333 -8.78 -13.05 -5.07
C ALA A 333 -8.17 -12.30 -3.86
N PRO A 334 -7.41 -11.20 -4.02
CA PRO A 334 -6.87 -10.47 -2.88
C PRO A 334 -7.95 -9.82 -2.00
N VAL A 335 -9.08 -9.41 -2.57
CA VAL A 335 -10.20 -8.83 -1.81
C VAL A 335 -10.96 -9.90 -1.05
N ARG A 336 -11.18 -11.07 -1.65
CA ARG A 336 -11.81 -12.24 -0.99
C ARG A 336 -11.02 -12.77 0.20
N GLU A 337 -9.73 -12.51 0.28
CA GLU A 337 -8.91 -12.89 1.44
C GLU A 337 -9.34 -12.16 2.71
N VAL A 338 -9.93 -10.97 2.57
CA VAL A 338 -10.37 -10.11 3.68
C VAL A 338 -11.88 -9.97 3.76
N ILE A 339 -12.55 -9.77 2.62
CA ILE A 339 -14.01 -9.55 2.55
C ILE A 339 -14.73 -10.87 2.28
N GLN A 340 -15.67 -11.17 3.16
CA GLN A 340 -16.70 -12.21 2.96
C GLN A 340 -18.01 -11.51 2.59
N ASP A 341 -18.48 -11.75 1.34
CA ASP A 341 -19.68 -11.09 0.81
C ASP A 341 -20.88 -11.21 1.76
N GLY A 342 -21.60 -10.09 1.92
CA GLY A 342 -22.77 -10.01 2.80
C GLY A 342 -22.47 -10.06 4.30
N LYS A 343 -21.21 -10.32 4.71
CA LYS A 343 -20.86 -10.44 6.15
C LYS A 343 -20.12 -9.23 6.70
N ASN A 344 -18.96 -8.91 6.11
CA ASN A 344 -18.10 -7.82 6.56
C ASN A 344 -17.77 -6.82 5.44
N GLY A 345 -18.42 -6.95 4.30
CA GLY A 345 -18.36 -6.11 3.11
C GLY A 345 -19.23 -6.72 2.01
N LEU A 346 -19.28 -6.06 0.88
CA LEU A 346 -20.00 -6.49 -0.32
C LEU A 346 -19.02 -6.70 -1.46
N LEU A 347 -19.24 -7.74 -2.27
CA LEU A 347 -18.44 -8.01 -3.46
C LEU A 347 -19.24 -7.75 -4.72
N VAL A 348 -18.58 -7.25 -5.75
CA VAL A 348 -19.14 -6.95 -7.07
C VAL A 348 -18.16 -7.38 -8.17
N ASP A 349 -18.68 -7.72 -9.33
CA ASP A 349 -17.83 -7.89 -10.51
C ASP A 349 -17.10 -6.58 -10.82
N PHE A 350 -15.80 -6.67 -11.07
CA PHE A 350 -14.95 -5.52 -11.38
C PHE A 350 -15.39 -4.80 -12.67
N PHE A 351 -15.93 -5.55 -13.64
CA PHE A 351 -16.34 -5.06 -14.96
C PHE A 351 -17.83 -4.76 -15.07
N ASP A 352 -18.58 -4.75 -13.96
CA ASP A 352 -20.01 -4.47 -13.94
C ASP A 352 -20.34 -3.18 -13.18
N PRO A 353 -20.28 -2.00 -13.83
CA PRO A 353 -20.68 -0.73 -13.24
C PRO A 353 -22.14 -0.70 -12.75
N ALA A 354 -23.03 -1.44 -13.41
CA ALA A 354 -24.44 -1.50 -13.01
C ALA A 354 -24.59 -2.23 -11.66
N ALA A 355 -23.89 -3.35 -11.47
CA ALA A 355 -23.88 -4.05 -10.20
C ALA A 355 -23.23 -3.20 -9.08
N ILE A 356 -22.19 -2.42 -9.38
CA ILE A 356 -21.59 -1.48 -8.42
C ILE A 356 -22.63 -0.46 -7.99
N ALA A 357 -23.32 0.20 -8.94
CA ALA A 357 -24.35 1.19 -8.68
C ALA A 357 -25.53 0.61 -7.89
N GLU A 358 -25.98 -0.59 -8.23
CA GLU A 358 -27.06 -1.30 -7.52
C GLU A 358 -26.69 -1.55 -6.06
N ARG A 359 -25.46 -2.04 -5.79
CA ARG A 359 -25.00 -2.28 -4.40
C ARG A 359 -24.94 -0.99 -3.60
N VAL A 360 -24.46 0.11 -4.21
CA VAL A 360 -24.46 1.44 -3.59
C VAL A 360 -25.89 1.86 -3.24
N ASN A 361 -26.81 1.80 -4.19
CA ASN A 361 -28.21 2.21 -4.00
C ASN A 361 -28.88 1.42 -2.88
N ARG A 362 -28.68 0.10 -2.80
CA ARG A 362 -29.20 -0.74 -1.70
C ARG A 362 -28.65 -0.33 -0.34
N VAL A 363 -27.38 0.07 -0.28
CA VAL A 363 -26.76 0.55 0.98
C VAL A 363 -27.37 1.89 1.39
N LEU A 364 -27.59 2.79 0.44
CA LEU A 364 -28.15 4.13 0.69
C LEU A 364 -29.65 4.07 1.03
N ASP A 365 -30.41 3.13 0.44
CA ASP A 365 -31.84 2.94 0.76
C ASP A 365 -32.06 2.45 2.20
N ASN A 366 -31.17 1.60 2.71
CA ASN A 366 -31.35 0.93 3.99
C ASN A 366 -30.07 0.93 4.85
N PRO A 367 -29.52 2.09 5.24
CA PRO A 367 -28.24 2.18 5.92
C PRO A 367 -28.22 1.45 7.29
N GLN A 368 -29.40 1.32 7.92
CA GLN A 368 -29.54 0.62 9.20
C GLN A 368 -29.36 -0.90 9.04
N HIS A 369 -29.73 -1.48 7.91
CA HIS A 369 -29.56 -2.90 7.61
C HIS A 369 -28.06 -3.30 7.64
N TYR A 370 -27.17 -2.38 7.30
CA TYR A 370 -25.73 -2.63 7.21
C TYR A 370 -24.95 -2.37 8.51
N GLN A 371 -25.62 -2.00 9.61
CA GLN A 371 -24.92 -1.75 10.88
C GLN A 371 -24.17 -2.98 11.43
N ALA A 372 -24.74 -4.17 11.28
CA ALA A 372 -24.06 -5.41 11.67
C ALA A 372 -22.81 -5.67 10.81
N MET A 373 -22.87 -5.39 9.52
CA MET A 373 -21.75 -5.51 8.58
C MET A 373 -20.62 -4.53 8.94
N ARG A 374 -20.92 -3.25 9.21
CA ARG A 374 -19.96 -2.23 9.66
C ARG A 374 -19.19 -2.69 10.91
N LYS A 375 -19.91 -3.24 11.91
CA LYS A 375 -19.30 -3.80 13.13
C LYS A 375 -18.42 -5.01 12.83
N LYS A 376 -18.85 -5.90 11.93
CA LYS A 376 -18.06 -7.08 11.51
C LYS A 376 -16.83 -6.70 10.72
N ALA A 377 -16.93 -5.70 9.81
CA ALA A 377 -15.80 -5.14 9.06
C ALA A 377 -14.69 -4.68 10.03
N ARG A 378 -15.03 -3.80 10.98
CA ARG A 378 -14.08 -3.36 12.00
C ARG A 378 -13.54 -4.52 12.83
N LYS A 379 -14.41 -5.45 13.26
CA LYS A 379 -13.96 -6.62 14.04
C LYS A 379 -12.92 -7.44 13.28
N THR A 380 -13.09 -7.64 11.97
CA THR A 380 -12.11 -8.34 11.13
C THR A 380 -10.74 -7.64 11.20
N ILE A 381 -10.71 -6.31 11.10
CA ILE A 381 -9.44 -5.56 11.15
C ILE A 381 -8.81 -5.64 12.54
N VAL A 382 -9.58 -5.38 13.60
CA VAL A 382 -9.07 -5.43 14.98
C VAL A 382 -8.57 -6.83 15.37
N GLN A 383 -9.19 -7.89 14.83
CA GLN A 383 -8.76 -9.25 15.14
C GLN A 383 -7.50 -9.68 14.38
N ASN A 384 -7.42 -9.38 13.07
CA ASN A 384 -6.46 -9.98 12.17
C ASN A 384 -5.39 -9.00 11.64
N TYR A 385 -5.67 -7.69 11.65
CA TYR A 385 -4.82 -6.68 11.01
C TYR A 385 -4.42 -5.53 11.95
N ASP A 386 -4.69 -5.68 13.25
CA ASP A 386 -4.35 -4.67 14.25
C ASP A 386 -2.83 -4.52 14.38
N LEU A 387 -2.35 -3.33 14.09
CA LEU A 387 -0.94 -2.96 14.12
C LEU A 387 -0.27 -3.28 15.47
N GLU A 388 -0.96 -3.06 16.60
CA GLU A 388 -0.41 -3.35 17.93
C GLU A 388 -0.19 -4.85 18.15
N LYS A 389 -0.98 -5.71 17.50
CA LYS A 389 -0.82 -7.16 17.53
C LYS A 389 0.21 -7.69 16.56
N LEU A 390 0.33 -7.04 15.39
CA LEU A 390 1.23 -7.50 14.32
C LEU A 390 2.67 -7.02 14.53
N LEU A 391 2.89 -5.81 15.08
CA LEU A 391 4.25 -5.31 15.32
C LEU A 391 5.13 -6.23 16.18
N PRO A 392 4.66 -6.81 17.31
CA PRO A 392 5.45 -7.80 18.04
C PRO A 392 5.80 -9.03 17.21
N GLN A 393 4.91 -9.46 16.30
CA GLN A 393 5.17 -10.59 15.41
C GLN A 393 6.26 -10.23 14.38
N HIS A 394 6.23 -9.01 13.81
CA HIS A 394 7.30 -8.50 12.95
C HIS A 394 8.65 -8.45 13.68
N VAL A 395 8.68 -7.96 14.93
CA VAL A 395 9.91 -7.93 15.74
C VAL A 395 10.42 -9.34 15.99
N ASN A 396 9.54 -10.26 16.35
CA ASN A 396 9.91 -11.67 16.56
C ASN A 396 10.46 -12.30 15.27
N TRP A 397 9.76 -12.11 14.14
CA TRP A 397 10.18 -12.62 12.84
C TRP A 397 11.56 -12.06 12.45
N LEU A 398 11.77 -10.74 12.64
CA LEU A 398 13.04 -10.07 12.33
C LEU A 398 14.20 -10.59 13.20
N SER A 399 13.91 -11.00 14.43
CA SER A 399 14.89 -11.45 15.41
C SER A 399 15.20 -12.95 15.35
N GLN A 400 14.44 -13.71 14.59
CA GLN A 400 14.63 -15.16 14.48
C GLN A 400 15.99 -15.48 13.83
N GLY A 401 16.73 -16.42 14.45
CA GLY A 401 18.07 -16.80 14.00
C GLY A 401 19.22 -15.95 14.55
N LEU A 402 18.89 -14.83 15.24
CA LEU A 402 19.91 -14.05 15.92
C LEU A 402 20.26 -14.65 17.29
N LYS A 403 21.55 -14.75 17.60
CA LYS A 403 22.04 -15.01 18.97
C LYS A 403 21.88 -13.73 19.78
N LEU A 404 20.72 -13.49 20.38
CA LEU A 404 20.49 -12.32 21.25
C LEU A 404 21.23 -12.50 22.57
N ALA A 405 22.10 -11.53 22.90
CA ALA A 405 22.67 -11.44 24.24
C ALA A 405 21.56 -11.31 25.31
N SER A 406 21.72 -11.96 26.44
CA SER A 406 20.74 -12.17 27.51
C SER A 406 19.93 -10.90 27.90
N LYS A 407 18.63 -11.10 28.14
CA LYS A 407 17.61 -10.09 28.51
C LYS A 407 17.99 -9.31 29.76
N THR A 408 18.60 -8.15 29.63
CA THR A 408 18.54 -7.11 30.66
C THR A 408 17.41 -6.14 30.30
N LYS A 409 16.53 -5.82 31.27
CA LYS A 409 15.51 -4.76 31.10
C LYS A 409 16.24 -3.44 30.86
N SER A 410 16.21 -2.94 29.65
CA SER A 410 16.73 -1.61 29.33
C SER A 410 15.65 -0.57 29.27
N PRO A 411 15.93 0.69 29.63
CA PRO A 411 14.95 1.77 29.56
C PRO A 411 14.52 2.07 28.12
N THR A 412 13.23 2.14 27.88
CA THR A 412 12.70 2.69 26.65
C THR A 412 13.00 4.20 26.59
N ARG A 413 13.39 4.69 25.43
CA ARG A 413 13.56 6.13 25.21
C ARG A 413 12.22 6.84 25.42
N PRO A 414 12.18 8.00 26.09
CA PRO A 414 10.94 8.72 26.31
C PRO A 414 10.26 9.03 24.97
N LYS A 415 8.92 9.05 24.97
CA LYS A 415 8.16 9.52 23.79
C LYS A 415 8.59 10.95 23.51
N PRO A 416 8.97 11.35 22.28
CA PRO A 416 9.21 12.75 21.97
C PRO A 416 7.97 13.57 22.33
N LEU A 417 8.17 14.72 22.95
CA LEU A 417 7.10 15.69 23.21
C LEU A 417 6.41 16.00 21.85
N GLY A 418 5.17 15.60 21.69
CA GLY A 418 4.39 15.80 20.45
C GLY A 418 3.92 14.53 19.72
N PHE A 419 4.10 13.33 20.29
CA PHE A 419 3.60 12.07 19.69
C PHE A 419 2.07 11.89 19.77
N SER A 420 1.32 12.86 20.32
CA SER A 420 -0.14 12.93 20.17
C SER A 420 -0.46 13.56 18.81
N SER A 421 -1.35 12.96 18.05
CA SER A 421 -2.01 13.45 16.81
C SER A 421 -1.15 14.24 15.77
N LYS A 422 -0.21 15.10 16.16
CA LYS A 422 0.62 15.91 15.25
C LYS A 422 1.66 15.12 14.45
N LEU A 423 2.26 14.07 15.01
CA LEU A 423 3.22 13.26 14.27
C LEU A 423 2.54 12.27 13.31
N ARG A 424 1.29 11.89 13.59
CA ARG A 424 0.48 11.07 12.67
C ARG A 424 0.17 11.82 11.37
N SER A 425 0.11 13.17 11.40
CA SER A 425 -0.13 14.01 10.23
C SER A 425 1.14 14.41 9.45
N GLN A 426 2.32 14.42 10.08
CA GLN A 426 3.59 14.78 9.42
C GLN A 426 4.29 13.60 8.71
N LEU A 427 3.87 12.36 8.99
CA LEU A 427 4.46 11.17 8.38
C LEU A 427 3.71 10.69 7.13
N SER A 428 2.73 11.45 6.64
CA SER A 428 1.86 11.12 5.50
C SER A 428 2.08 12.00 4.27
N ALA A 429 3.18 12.74 4.18
CA ALA A 429 3.59 13.46 2.96
C ALA A 429 4.63 12.66 2.17
#